data_8b5d5f3c088d6f60d84ba294feac16eb
#
_entry.id   8b5d5f3c088d6f60d84ba294feac16eb
#
_cell.length_a   1.000
_cell.length_b   1.000
_cell.length_c   1.000
_cell.angle_alpha   90.00
_cell.angle_beta   90.00
_cell.angle_gamma   90.00
#
_symmetry.space_group_name_H-M   'P 1'
#
loop_
_entity.id
_entity.type
_entity.pdbx_description
1 polymer ?
#
loop_
_entity_poly.entity_id
_entity_poly.type
_entity_poly.pdbx_seq_one_letter_code
_entity_poly.pdbx_strand_id
1 'polypeptide(L)' 'MPKGKHILGGMPKGKHIFGTVRIGDKGQIVIPKEARQVFGLSPGDSLLVLGDEENGIVLARAEVLN' A
#
# COMPACT_ATOMS: atom_id res chain seq x y z
N MET A 1 25.04 -4.07 3.81
CA MET A 1 24.65 -3.27 2.81
C MET A 1 23.71 -2.19 3.27
N PRO A 2 24.07 -1.06 3.03
CA PRO A 2 23.29 0.05 3.54
C PRO A 2 22.07 0.36 2.71
N LYS A 3 21.64 -0.61 1.98
CA LYS A 3 20.60 -0.32 1.04
C LYS A 3 19.30 0.08 1.64
N GLY A 4 18.94 -0.50 2.78
CA GLY A 4 17.72 -0.10 3.41
C GLY A 4 17.73 1.36 3.77
N LYS A 5 18.84 1.81 4.28
CA LYS A 5 18.97 3.18 4.65
C LYS A 5 18.94 4.09 3.44
N HIS A 6 19.66 3.69 2.41
CA HIS A 6 19.66 4.47 1.19
C HIS A 6 18.31 4.52 0.54
N ILE A 7 17.60 3.39 0.58
CA ILE A 7 16.28 3.34 -0.02
C ILE A 7 15.35 4.33 0.67
N LEU A 8 15.37 4.33 1.99
CA LEU A 8 14.49 5.24 2.72
C LEU A 8 14.86 6.69 2.47
N GLY A 9 16.15 6.97 2.46
CA GLY A 9 16.59 8.33 2.24
C GLY A 9 16.39 8.80 0.83
N GLY A 10 16.33 7.86 -0.12
CA GLY A 10 16.19 8.21 -1.50
C GLY A 10 14.78 8.11 -2.07
N MET A 11 13.79 7.85 -1.22
CA MET A 11 12.44 7.71 -1.73
C MET A 11 11.92 9.01 -2.32
N PRO A 12 11.26 8.93 -3.49
CA PRO A 12 10.66 10.11 -4.07
C PRO A 12 9.62 10.71 -3.14
N LYS A 13 9.46 12.00 -3.26
CA LYS A 13 8.45 12.70 -2.51
C LYS A 13 7.08 12.10 -2.80
N GLY A 14 6.28 11.92 -1.77
CA GLY A 14 4.94 11.35 -1.91
C GLY A 14 4.88 9.84 -1.86
N LYS A 15 6.02 9.19 -1.75
CA LYS A 15 6.05 7.73 -1.60
C LYS A 15 6.25 7.37 -0.15
N HIS A 16 5.69 6.23 0.25
CA HIS A 16 5.73 5.79 1.63
C HIS A 16 5.97 4.29 1.69
N ILE A 17 6.64 3.86 2.75
CA ILE A 17 6.75 2.45 3.08
C ILE A 17 6.09 2.26 4.44
N PHE A 18 5.07 1.42 4.49
CA PHE A 18 4.31 1.20 5.72
C PHE A 18 4.63 -0.13 6.36
N GLY A 19 5.71 -0.77 5.94
CA GLY A 19 6.08 -2.07 6.48
C GLY A 19 5.55 -3.20 5.63
N THR A 20 5.40 -4.36 6.25
CA THR A 20 4.90 -5.53 5.55
C THR A 20 3.64 -6.02 6.25
N VAL A 21 2.85 -6.79 5.52
CA VAL A 21 1.65 -7.41 6.08
C VAL A 21 1.69 -8.89 5.76
N ARG A 22 0.93 -9.67 6.52
CA ARG A 22 0.79 -11.09 6.25
C ARG A 22 -0.54 -11.36 5.62
N ILE A 23 -0.54 -12.27 4.68
CA ILE A 23 -1.78 -12.71 4.06
C ILE A 23 -2.40 -13.77 4.94
N GLY A 24 -3.63 -13.58 5.34
CA GLY A 24 -4.35 -14.53 6.16
C GLY A 24 -4.84 -15.74 5.38
N ASP A 25 -5.44 -16.68 6.11
CA ASP A 25 -5.88 -17.95 5.51
C ASP A 25 -6.83 -17.76 4.35
N LYS A 26 -7.61 -16.71 4.38
CA LYS A 26 -8.61 -16.45 3.36
C LYS A 26 -8.15 -15.40 2.35
N GLY A 27 -6.85 -15.13 2.33
CA GLY A 27 -6.33 -14.18 1.39
C GLY A 27 -6.48 -12.72 1.79
N GLN A 28 -6.87 -12.46 3.05
CA GLN A 28 -7.05 -11.08 3.47
C GLN A 28 -5.80 -10.51 4.09
N ILE A 29 -5.68 -9.20 4.07
CA ILE A 29 -4.61 -8.48 4.76
C ILE A 29 -5.24 -7.37 5.59
N VAL A 30 -4.47 -6.90 6.57
CA VAL A 30 -4.85 -5.70 7.32
C VAL A 30 -4.03 -4.54 6.79
N ILE A 31 -4.71 -3.52 6.32
CA ILE A 31 -4.03 -2.33 5.86
C ILE A 31 -3.49 -1.59 7.08
N PRO A 32 -2.20 -1.27 7.11
CA PRO A 32 -1.63 -0.61 8.29
C PRO A 32 -2.35 0.68 8.63
N LYS A 33 -2.42 0.95 9.92
CA LYS A 33 -3.13 2.13 10.40
C LYS A 33 -2.59 3.41 9.77
N GLU A 34 -1.27 3.50 9.67
CA GLU A 34 -0.66 4.69 9.12
C GLU A 34 -1.05 4.89 7.66
N ALA A 35 -1.11 3.80 6.91
CA ALA A 35 -1.53 3.89 5.52
C ALA A 35 -2.99 4.36 5.42
N ARG A 36 -3.84 3.85 6.31
CA ARG A 36 -5.23 4.28 6.32
C ARG A 36 -5.35 5.77 6.60
N GLN A 37 -4.51 6.26 7.49
CA GLN A 37 -4.54 7.68 7.82
C GLN A 37 -4.03 8.56 6.70
N VAL A 38 -2.93 8.15 6.08
CA VAL A 38 -2.33 8.94 5.01
C VAL A 38 -3.28 9.04 3.82
N PHE A 39 -3.96 7.96 3.49
CA PHE A 39 -4.81 7.92 2.31
C PHE A 39 -6.29 8.10 2.61
N GLY A 40 -6.62 8.36 3.88
CA GLY A 40 -8.00 8.65 4.24
C GLY A 40 -8.95 7.48 4.05
N LEU A 41 -8.51 6.28 4.38
CA LEU A 41 -9.33 5.09 4.21
C LEU A 41 -10.15 4.83 5.46
N SER A 42 -11.42 4.58 5.29
CA SER A 42 -12.35 4.35 6.39
C SER A 42 -13.09 3.04 6.19
N PRO A 43 -13.60 2.47 7.29
CA PRO A 43 -14.42 1.27 7.16
C PRO A 43 -15.58 1.50 6.19
N GLY A 44 -15.79 0.54 5.33
CA GLY A 44 -16.84 0.65 4.32
C GLY A 44 -16.39 1.22 3.01
N ASP A 45 -15.21 1.81 2.97
CA ASP A 45 -14.69 2.30 1.70
C ASP A 45 -14.36 1.13 0.77
N SER A 46 -14.46 1.39 -0.52
CA SER A 46 -14.13 0.40 -1.53
C SER A 46 -12.78 0.73 -2.15
N LEU A 47 -12.01 -0.30 -2.39
CA LEU A 47 -10.74 -0.15 -3.06
C LEU A 47 -10.76 -0.96 -4.34
N LEU A 48 -10.14 -0.40 -5.36
CA LEU A 48 -9.93 -1.11 -6.60
C LEU A 48 -8.67 -1.93 -6.48
N VAL A 49 -8.75 -3.19 -6.82
CA VAL A 49 -7.61 -4.10 -6.74
C VAL A 49 -7.08 -4.30 -8.15
N LEU A 50 -5.87 -3.84 -8.36
CA LEU A 50 -5.22 -3.94 -9.66
C LEU A 50 -4.06 -4.90 -9.57
N GLY A 51 -3.74 -5.56 -10.67
CA GLY A 51 -2.63 -6.49 -10.73
C GLY A 51 -1.69 -6.13 -11.85
N ASP A 52 -0.41 -6.26 -11.57
CA ASP A 52 0.65 -6.07 -12.55
C ASP A 52 1.60 -7.23 -12.36
N GLU A 53 1.79 -8.02 -13.40
CA GLU A 53 2.61 -9.22 -13.25
C GLU A 53 4.03 -8.92 -12.86
N GLU A 54 4.54 -7.76 -13.20
CA GLU A 54 5.89 -7.39 -12.82
C GLU A 54 5.97 -6.79 -11.43
N ASN A 55 4.98 -6.00 -11.05
CA ASN A 55 5.08 -5.21 -9.83
C ASN A 55 4.18 -5.70 -8.71
N GLY A 56 3.17 -6.50 -9.02
CA GLY A 56 2.31 -7.07 -7.99
C GLY A 56 0.95 -6.40 -7.91
N ILE A 57 0.38 -6.46 -6.74
CA ILE A 57 -0.97 -5.98 -6.52
C ILE A 57 -0.94 -4.53 -6.05
N VAL A 58 -1.84 -3.73 -6.59
CA VAL A 58 -2.00 -2.34 -6.21
C VAL A 58 -3.43 -2.14 -5.74
N LEU A 59 -3.59 -1.49 -4.59
CA LEU A 59 -4.89 -1.12 -4.07
C LEU A 59 -5.06 0.38 -4.25
N ALA A 60 -6.09 0.79 -4.94
CA ALA A 60 -6.30 2.20 -5.22
C ALA A 60 -7.71 2.59 -4.79
N ARG A 61 -7.89 3.82 -4.40
CA ARG A 61 -9.23 4.29 -4.10
C ARG A 61 -10.03 4.32 -5.39
N ALA A 62 -11.29 3.93 -5.29
CA ALA A 62 -12.12 3.78 -6.48
C ALA A 62 -12.24 5.08 -7.28
N GLU A 63 -12.26 6.21 -6.61
CA GLU A 63 -12.41 7.48 -7.31
C GLU A 63 -11.21 7.86 -8.14
N VAL A 64 -10.10 7.17 -7.98
CA VAL A 64 -8.92 7.42 -8.82
C VAL A 64 -9.23 7.18 -10.29
N LEU A 65 -10.17 6.30 -10.58
CA LEU A 65 -10.52 5.98 -11.96
C LEU A 65 -11.58 6.91 -12.54
N ASN A 66 -12.13 7.79 -11.75
CA ASN A 66 -13.12 8.75 -12.26
C ASN A 66 -12.45 10.04 -12.74
#